data_d501df3c3ec705a1b911b14f5e1434c4
#
_entry.id   d501df3c3ec705a1b911b14f5e1434c4
#
_cell.length_a   1.000
_cell.length_b   1.000
_cell.length_c   1.000
_cell.angle_alpha   90.00
_cell.angle_beta   90.00
_cell.angle_gamma   90.00
#
_symmetry.space_group_name_H-M   'P 1'
#
loop_
_entity.id
_entity.type
_entity.pdbx_description
1 polymer ?
#
loop_
_entity_poly.entity_id
_entity_poly.type
_entity_poly.pdbx_seq_one_letter_code
_entity_poly.pdbx_strand_id
1 'polypeptide(L)'
;MGLFDVIVKDGVAWLIEGERTSLAGSLLTLDRAVSNLQRFTGAPLSDATQMASHTPATMIGKPEATRITLGAPANLNRFNANNELIATYLRGKEIVR
;
A
#
# COMPACT_ATOMS: atom_id res chain seq x y z
N MET A 1 14.16 8.24 -11.08
CA MET A 1 12.85 8.86 -11.22
C MET A 1 12.98 10.10 -12.08
N GLY A 2 12.55 10.03 -13.32
CA GLY A 2 12.64 11.14 -14.26
C GLY A 2 14.07 11.59 -14.55
N LEU A 3 14.29 12.89 -14.59
CA LEU A 3 15.58 13.51 -14.92
C LEU A 3 16.50 13.71 -13.72
N PHE A 4 16.06 13.33 -12.51
CA PHE A 4 16.80 13.57 -11.28
C PHE A 4 17.17 12.27 -10.59
N ASP A 5 18.33 12.29 -9.93
CA ASP A 5 18.76 11.17 -9.12
C ASP A 5 18.05 11.18 -7.76
N VAL A 6 17.76 10.00 -7.24
CA VAL A 6 17.14 9.82 -5.92
C VAL A 6 18.04 8.93 -5.09
N ILE A 7 18.31 9.37 -3.86
CA ILE A 7 19.08 8.60 -2.88
C ILE A 7 18.19 8.26 -1.69
N VAL A 8 18.23 7.00 -1.25
CA VAL A 8 17.58 6.58 -0.01
C VAL A 8 18.61 6.56 1.10
N LYS A 9 18.40 7.37 2.12
CA LYS A 9 19.31 7.48 3.25
C LYS A 9 18.51 7.74 4.53
N ASP A 10 18.82 6.98 5.57
CA ASP A 10 18.17 7.10 6.90
C ASP A 10 16.65 6.99 6.83
N GLY A 11 16.14 6.10 5.97
CA GLY A 11 14.71 5.88 5.79
C GLY A 11 13.99 6.98 5.02
N VAL A 12 14.73 7.84 4.32
CA VAL A 12 14.17 8.96 3.56
C VAL A 12 14.66 8.92 2.11
N ALA A 13 13.75 9.19 1.17
CA ALA A 13 14.11 9.34 -0.24
C ALA A 13 14.40 10.82 -0.51
N TRP A 14 15.63 11.10 -0.95
CA TRP A 14 16.09 12.43 -1.25
C TRP A 14 16.27 12.63 -2.76
N LEU A 15 15.82 13.77 -3.24
CA LEU A 15 16.07 14.20 -4.61
C LEU A 15 17.40 14.97 -4.64
N ILE A 16 18.29 14.57 -5.55
CA ILE A 16 19.59 15.22 -5.73
C ILE A 16 19.58 16.03 -7.01
N GLU A 17 19.86 17.31 -6.89
CA GLU A 17 19.97 18.22 -8.03
C GLU A 17 21.21 19.09 -7.82
N GLY A 18 22.36 18.68 -8.37
CA GLY A 18 23.63 19.32 -8.12
C GLY A 18 24.02 19.20 -6.65
N GLU A 19 24.21 20.33 -5.99
CA GLU A 19 24.50 20.39 -4.55
C GLU A 19 23.24 20.50 -3.69
N ARG A 20 22.06 20.55 -4.32
CA ARG A 20 20.78 20.73 -3.64
C ARG A 20 20.16 19.38 -3.34
N THR A 21 19.58 19.25 -2.15
CA THR A 21 18.81 18.07 -1.75
C THR A 21 17.43 18.51 -1.28
N SER A 22 16.42 17.72 -1.63
CA SER A 22 15.05 17.92 -1.17
C SER A 22 14.38 16.56 -1.04
N LEU A 23 13.22 16.52 -0.37
CA LEU A 23 12.45 15.27 -0.28
C LEU A 23 11.97 14.87 -1.66
N ALA A 24 12.27 13.64 -2.07
CA ALA A 24 11.85 13.09 -3.37
C ALA A 24 10.47 12.46 -3.30
N GLY A 25 10.11 11.90 -2.15
CA GLY A 25 8.85 11.22 -1.98
C GLY A 25 8.84 10.38 -0.71
N SER A 26 7.77 9.61 -0.54
CA SER A 26 7.60 8.74 0.61
C SER A 26 8.20 7.36 0.33
N LEU A 27 8.76 6.75 1.38
CA LEU A 27 9.13 5.32 1.39
C LEU A 27 8.03 4.47 2.02
N LEU A 28 6.89 5.08 2.33
CA LEU A 28 5.76 4.39 2.95
C LEU A 28 5.13 3.42 1.96
N THR A 29 5.06 2.14 2.34
CA THR A 29 4.31 1.15 1.58
C THR A 29 2.83 1.20 1.99
N LEU A 30 1.93 0.74 1.11
CA LEU A 30 0.49 0.84 1.37
C LEU A 30 0.05 -0.04 2.55
N ASP A 31 0.64 -1.20 2.72
CA ASP A 31 0.37 -2.07 3.86
C ASP A 31 0.75 -1.41 5.19
N ARG A 32 1.86 -0.69 5.22
CA ARG A 32 2.27 0.08 6.40
C ARG A 32 1.38 1.28 6.63
N ALA A 33 0.89 1.90 5.56
CA ALA A 33 -0.07 3.00 5.67
C ALA A 33 -1.37 2.54 6.33
N VAL A 34 -1.88 1.37 5.96
CA VAL A 34 -3.06 0.77 6.59
C VAL A 34 -2.82 0.53 8.09
N SER A 35 -1.68 -0.08 8.42
CA SER A 35 -1.30 -0.35 9.80
C SER A 35 -1.15 0.95 10.62
N ASN A 36 -0.51 1.96 10.03
CA ASN A 36 -0.33 3.26 10.68
C ASN A 36 -1.67 3.97 10.91
N LEU A 37 -2.59 3.90 9.96
CA LEU A 37 -3.91 4.51 10.12
C LEU A 37 -4.64 3.92 11.31
N GLN A 38 -4.62 2.59 11.45
CA GLN A 38 -5.22 1.93 12.60
C GLN A 38 -4.56 2.36 13.92
N ARG A 39 -3.23 2.42 13.95
CA ARG A 39 -2.49 2.80 15.14
C ARG A 39 -2.75 4.24 15.55
N PHE A 40 -2.84 5.16 14.59
CA PHE A 40 -3.00 6.60 14.87
C PHE A 40 -4.44 6.98 15.18
N THR A 41 -5.41 6.29 14.63
CA THR A 41 -6.84 6.67 14.73
C THR A 41 -7.68 5.70 15.54
N GLY A 42 -7.20 4.48 15.78
CA GLY A 42 -8.01 3.43 16.38
C GLY A 42 -9.02 2.80 15.43
N ALA A 43 -8.98 3.13 14.14
CA ALA A 43 -9.90 2.58 13.15
C ALA A 43 -9.72 1.06 13.01
N PRO A 44 -10.82 0.29 12.79
CA PRO A 44 -10.70 -1.14 12.54
C PRO A 44 -10.07 -1.42 11.18
N LEU A 45 -9.53 -2.62 11.00
CA LEU A 45 -8.90 -3.03 9.75
C LEU A 45 -9.85 -2.89 8.56
N SER A 46 -11.13 -3.19 8.75
CA SER A 46 -12.14 -3.07 7.68
C SER A 46 -12.25 -1.64 7.14
N ASP A 47 -12.21 -0.64 8.00
CA ASP A 47 -12.28 0.76 7.57
C ASP A 47 -10.98 1.19 6.88
N ALA A 48 -9.84 0.81 7.44
CA ALA A 48 -8.53 1.16 6.89
C ALA A 48 -8.32 0.53 5.50
N THR A 49 -8.70 -0.73 5.32
CA THR A 49 -8.61 -1.40 4.01
C THR A 49 -9.59 -0.83 3.01
N GLN A 50 -10.76 -0.41 3.44
CA GLN A 50 -11.70 0.26 2.54
C GLN A 50 -11.11 1.55 1.98
N MET A 51 -10.47 2.36 2.81
CA MET A 51 -9.81 3.59 2.39
C MET A 51 -8.64 3.34 1.45
N ALA A 52 -7.92 2.25 1.64
CA ALA A 52 -6.74 1.91 0.84
C ALA A 52 -7.06 1.17 -0.46
N SER A 53 -8.23 0.58 -0.58
CA SER A 53 -8.56 -0.34 -1.66
C SER A 53 -9.88 -0.01 -2.33
N HIS A 54 -11.00 -0.18 -1.63
CA HIS A 54 -12.33 -0.04 -2.23
C HIS A 54 -12.62 1.39 -2.70
N THR A 55 -12.31 2.37 -1.89
CA THR A 55 -12.56 3.78 -2.23
C THR A 55 -11.80 4.22 -3.48
N PRO A 56 -10.47 4.02 -3.60
CA PRO A 56 -9.77 4.37 -4.84
C PRO A 56 -10.21 3.52 -6.04
N ALA A 57 -10.53 2.24 -5.84
CA ALA A 57 -11.04 1.41 -6.94
C ALA A 57 -12.38 1.90 -7.47
N THR A 58 -13.26 2.36 -6.57
CA THR A 58 -14.54 2.94 -6.96
C THR A 58 -14.34 4.21 -7.77
N MET A 59 -13.38 5.04 -7.41
CA MET A 59 -13.07 6.28 -8.13
C MET A 59 -12.63 6.05 -9.57
N ILE A 60 -11.98 4.92 -9.85
CA ILE A 60 -11.57 4.56 -11.22
C ILE A 60 -12.55 3.61 -11.91
N GLY A 61 -13.72 3.37 -11.31
CA GLY A 61 -14.78 2.55 -11.90
C GLY A 61 -14.58 1.04 -11.81
N LYS A 62 -13.78 0.55 -10.86
CA LYS A 62 -13.48 -0.87 -10.69
C LYS A 62 -13.71 -1.38 -9.26
N PRO A 63 -14.91 -1.15 -8.68
CA PRO A 63 -15.15 -1.54 -7.29
C PRO A 63 -15.13 -3.06 -7.08
N GLU A 64 -15.49 -3.85 -8.10
CA GLU A 64 -15.52 -5.31 -8.03
C GLU A 64 -14.14 -5.93 -7.83
N ALA A 65 -13.07 -5.21 -8.17
CA ALA A 65 -11.70 -5.70 -8.02
C ALA A 65 -11.27 -5.82 -6.55
N THR A 66 -12.04 -5.24 -5.63
CA THR A 66 -11.67 -5.15 -4.21
C THR A 66 -12.62 -5.91 -3.29
N ARG A 67 -13.51 -6.73 -3.85
CA ARG A 67 -14.50 -7.46 -3.06
C ARG A 67 -14.10 -8.91 -2.89
N ILE A 68 -14.32 -9.43 -1.68
CA ILE A 68 -14.16 -10.85 -1.37
C ILE A 68 -15.56 -11.47 -1.42
N THR A 69 -15.95 -11.92 -2.60
CA THR A 69 -17.27 -12.52 -2.86
C THR A 69 -17.12 -13.71 -3.80
N LEU A 70 -18.11 -14.59 -3.78
CA LEU A 70 -18.15 -15.72 -4.71
C LEU A 70 -18.11 -15.21 -6.15
N GLY A 71 -17.25 -15.81 -6.96
CA GLY A 71 -17.08 -15.42 -8.36
C GLY A 71 -16.12 -14.27 -8.61
N ALA A 72 -15.68 -13.55 -7.57
CA ALA A 72 -14.70 -12.50 -7.71
C ALA A 72 -13.28 -13.07 -7.86
N PRO A 73 -12.39 -12.36 -8.58
CA PRO A 73 -10.98 -12.76 -8.63
C PRO A 73 -10.36 -12.81 -7.23
N ALA A 74 -9.56 -13.83 -6.96
CA ALA A 74 -8.89 -14.00 -5.67
C ALA A 74 -7.60 -13.17 -5.61
N ASN A 75 -7.76 -11.84 -5.61
CA ASN A 75 -6.70 -10.87 -5.42
C ASN A 75 -6.75 -10.41 -3.97
N LEU A 76 -5.94 -11.03 -3.13
CA LEU A 76 -6.10 -10.95 -1.68
C LEU A 76 -4.77 -10.71 -0.99
N ASN A 77 -4.85 -10.00 0.13
CA ASN A 77 -3.74 -9.88 1.08
C ASN A 77 -4.14 -10.58 2.38
N ARG A 78 -3.20 -11.27 2.97
CA ARG A 78 -3.40 -11.91 4.26
C ARG A 78 -2.50 -11.27 5.31
N PHE A 79 -3.10 -10.84 6.40
CA PHE A 79 -2.42 -10.22 7.53
C PHE A 79 -2.45 -11.14 8.74
N ASN A 80 -1.43 -11.04 9.59
CA ASN A 80 -1.42 -11.75 10.87
C ASN A 80 -2.16 -10.94 11.95
N ALA A 81 -2.19 -11.47 13.18
CA ALA A 81 -2.87 -10.81 14.30
C ALA A 81 -2.26 -9.45 14.66
N ASN A 82 -1.01 -9.20 14.27
CA ASN A 82 -0.32 -7.93 14.50
C ASN A 82 -0.49 -6.95 13.31
N ASN A 83 -1.39 -7.25 12.37
CA ASN A 83 -1.63 -6.47 11.17
C ASN A 83 -0.42 -6.36 10.24
N GLU A 84 0.45 -7.37 10.27
CA GLU A 84 1.57 -7.46 9.35
C GLU A 84 1.15 -8.26 8.11
N LEU A 85 1.50 -7.78 6.93
CA LEU A 85 1.22 -8.48 5.67
C LEU A 85 2.11 -9.72 5.55
N ILE A 86 1.51 -10.90 5.49
CA ILE A 86 2.24 -12.17 5.44
C ILE A 86 2.11 -12.90 4.12
N ALA A 87 1.11 -12.59 3.31
CA ALA A 87 0.95 -13.21 2.00
C ALA A 87 0.10 -12.33 1.08
N THR A 88 0.40 -12.37 -0.21
CA THR A 88 -0.37 -11.72 -1.26
C THR A 88 -0.71 -12.74 -2.33
N TYR A 89 -1.95 -12.74 -2.78
CA TYR A 89 -2.44 -13.65 -3.83
C TYR A 89 -2.94 -12.84 -5.02
N LEU A 90 -2.53 -13.25 -6.20
CA LEU A 90 -3.05 -12.69 -7.45
C LEU A 90 -3.74 -13.81 -8.22
N ARG A 91 -5.03 -13.66 -8.45
CA ARG A 91 -5.89 -14.66 -9.09
C ARG A 91 -5.76 -16.04 -8.44
N GLY A 92 -5.73 -16.05 -7.10
CA GLY A 92 -5.64 -17.28 -6.31
C GLY A 92 -4.23 -17.85 -6.18
N LYS A 93 -3.23 -17.23 -6.79
CA LYS A 93 -1.85 -17.70 -6.74
C LYS A 93 -1.01 -16.81 -5.84
N GLU A 94 -0.31 -17.41 -4.89
CA GLU A 94 0.55 -16.65 -3.99
C GLU A 94 1.73 -16.03 -4.73
N ILE A 95 1.96 -14.75 -4.48
CA ILE A 95 3.09 -14.02 -5.03
C ILE A 95 4.25 -14.11 -4.03
N VAL A 96 5.40 -14.58 -4.50
CA VAL A 96 6.63 -14.62 -3.70
C VAL A 96 7.23 -13.22 -3.67
N ARG A 97 7.58 -12.78 -2.46
CA ARG A 97 8.14 -11.43 -2.24
C ARG A 97 9.61 -11.49 -1.90
#